data_d90e69b74791e92a8b42083f6688e310
#
_entry.id   d90e69b74791e92a8b42083f6688e310
#
_cell.length_a   1.000
_cell.length_b   1.000
_cell.length_c   1.000
_cell.angle_alpha   90.00
_cell.angle_beta   90.00
_cell.angle_gamma   90.00
#
_symmetry.space_group_name_H-M   'P 1'
#
loop_
_entity.id
_entity.type
_entity.pdbx_description
1 polymer ?
#
loop_
_entity_poly.entity_id
_entity_poly.type
_entity_poly.pdbx_seq_one_letter_code
_entity_poly.pdbx_strand_id
1 'polypeptide(L)'
;NSGYGKEPIRTLEALAEKHGFALTLLPVDHPGQEQKSQWLQIRRERPDFLLMWGWGVMNQVAMQEASNIRFPMENFYGIWWSGTEIDVLPGMASHGYKAANFSVVGSDFAIYDDLQKHVIDKGLAAGTGANVGSVIYNRGLYAGMVAAEAVRNAQSIHGVADITAAMMRDGLDSLNMDNAAYARNGMTGF
;
A
#
# COMPACT_ATOMS: atom_id res chain seq x y z
N ASN A 1 -5.81 11.83 -12.01
CA ASN A 1 -5.05 12.88 -12.71
C ASN A 1 -4.13 13.64 -11.74
N SER A 2 -3.19 12.91 -11.11
CA SER A 2 -2.22 13.44 -10.14
C SER A 2 -0.80 13.06 -10.57
N GLY A 3 0.24 13.58 -9.91
CA GLY A 3 1.63 13.12 -10.07
C GLY A 3 1.72 11.61 -9.92
N TYR A 4 1.21 11.07 -8.80
CA TYR A 4 1.13 9.64 -8.53
C TYR A 4 0.43 8.86 -9.66
N GLY A 5 -0.76 9.30 -10.11
CA GLY A 5 -1.48 8.60 -11.17
C GLY A 5 -0.79 8.62 -12.53
N LYS A 6 0.20 9.49 -12.74
CA LYS A 6 0.98 9.59 -13.96
C LYS A 6 2.31 8.84 -13.91
N GLU A 7 2.77 8.43 -12.74
CA GLU A 7 4.05 7.72 -12.57
C GLU A 7 4.22 6.51 -13.51
N PRO A 8 3.23 5.61 -13.65
CA PRO A 8 3.42 4.38 -14.42
C PRO A 8 3.35 4.59 -15.95
N ILE A 9 2.86 5.74 -16.43
CA ILE A 9 2.48 5.92 -17.84
C ILE A 9 3.63 5.60 -18.79
N ARG A 10 4.79 6.23 -18.60
CA ARG A 10 5.96 6.00 -19.47
C ARG A 10 6.41 4.55 -19.50
N THR A 11 6.38 3.88 -18.33
CA THR A 11 6.75 2.46 -18.22
C THR A 11 5.73 1.59 -18.94
N LEU A 12 4.43 1.87 -18.77
CA LEU A 12 3.37 1.11 -19.42
C LEU A 12 3.37 1.31 -20.93
N GLU A 13 3.63 2.52 -21.44
CA GLU A 13 3.78 2.81 -22.86
C GLU A 13 4.96 2.03 -23.47
N ALA A 14 6.12 2.04 -22.80
CA ALA A 14 7.29 1.28 -23.25
C ALA A 14 7.04 -0.25 -23.22
N LEU A 15 6.31 -0.75 -22.24
CA LEU A 15 5.92 -2.16 -22.17
C LEU A 15 4.91 -2.51 -23.26
N ALA A 16 3.95 -1.63 -23.54
CA ALA A 16 2.98 -1.81 -24.60
C ALA A 16 3.67 -1.93 -25.98
N GLU A 17 4.61 -1.03 -26.26
CA GLU A 17 5.43 -1.08 -27.46
C GLU A 17 6.27 -2.37 -27.54
N LYS A 18 6.97 -2.69 -26.45
CA LYS A 18 7.85 -3.87 -26.38
C LYS A 18 7.11 -5.20 -26.57
N HIS A 19 5.91 -5.32 -26.01
CA HIS A 19 5.15 -6.57 -25.95
C HIS A 19 3.96 -6.62 -26.89
N GLY A 20 3.66 -5.53 -27.61
CA GLY A 20 2.63 -5.48 -28.64
C GLY A 20 1.19 -5.52 -28.12
N PHE A 21 0.92 -5.01 -26.92
CA PHE A 21 -0.44 -4.86 -26.42
C PHE A 21 -0.97 -3.43 -26.57
N ALA A 22 -2.28 -3.29 -26.72
CA ALA A 22 -2.93 -1.98 -26.74
C ALA A 22 -3.05 -1.42 -25.31
N LEU A 23 -2.68 -0.16 -25.12
CA LEU A 23 -2.81 0.55 -23.85
C LEU A 23 -3.77 1.72 -24.00
N THR A 24 -4.83 1.76 -23.18
CA THR A 24 -5.74 2.91 -23.08
C THR A 24 -5.60 3.55 -21.70
N LEU A 25 -5.33 4.84 -21.66
CA LEU A 25 -5.25 5.61 -20.43
C LEU A 25 -6.60 6.27 -20.13
N LEU A 26 -7.12 6.03 -18.93
CA LEU A 26 -8.42 6.54 -18.48
C LEU A 26 -8.21 7.44 -17.27
N PRO A 27 -8.02 8.76 -17.46
CA PRO A 27 -7.79 9.67 -16.36
C PRO A 27 -9.06 9.81 -15.50
N VAL A 28 -8.87 9.77 -14.19
CA VAL A 28 -9.89 10.03 -13.17
C VAL A 28 -9.40 11.17 -12.30
N ASP A 29 -10.21 12.22 -12.16
CA ASP A 29 -9.89 13.36 -11.32
C ASP A 29 -10.23 13.10 -9.85
N HIS A 30 -9.42 13.66 -8.96
CA HIS A 30 -9.68 13.59 -7.52
C HIS A 30 -10.99 14.33 -7.16
N PRO A 31 -11.81 13.78 -6.27
CA PRO A 31 -11.62 12.60 -5.43
C PRO A 31 -11.93 11.26 -6.09
N GLY A 32 -12.38 11.24 -7.35
CA GLY A 32 -12.60 10.01 -8.10
C GLY A 32 -14.01 9.42 -7.98
N GLN A 33 -14.99 10.22 -7.60
CA GLN A 33 -16.39 9.81 -7.54
C GLN A 33 -17.04 9.76 -8.93
N GLU A 34 -16.59 10.61 -9.85
CA GLU A 34 -17.15 10.73 -11.19
C GLU A 34 -16.34 9.87 -12.18
N GLN A 35 -16.76 8.62 -12.37
CA GLN A 35 -16.08 7.66 -13.25
C GLN A 35 -16.98 7.07 -14.36
N LYS A 36 -18.22 7.52 -14.49
CA LYS A 36 -19.18 6.94 -15.43
C LYS A 36 -18.69 6.95 -16.88
N SER A 37 -18.03 8.02 -17.31
CA SER A 37 -17.51 8.14 -18.69
C SER A 37 -16.43 7.11 -18.97
N GLN A 38 -15.51 6.89 -18.04
CA GLN A 38 -14.45 5.90 -18.13
C GLN A 38 -15.05 4.48 -18.21
N TRP A 39 -16.02 4.18 -17.36
CA TRP A 39 -16.65 2.86 -17.31
C TRP A 39 -17.54 2.59 -18.53
N LEU A 40 -18.18 3.61 -19.12
CA LEU A 40 -18.84 3.49 -20.41
C LEU A 40 -17.85 3.18 -21.54
N GLN A 41 -16.65 3.79 -21.51
CA GLN A 41 -15.58 3.49 -22.45
C GLN A 41 -15.08 2.05 -22.28
N ILE A 42 -14.78 1.62 -21.05
CA ILE A 42 -14.38 0.23 -20.73
C ILE A 42 -15.41 -0.77 -21.24
N ARG A 43 -16.70 -0.51 -20.99
CA ARG A 43 -17.79 -1.37 -21.48
C ARG A 43 -17.83 -1.49 -23.01
N ARG A 44 -17.54 -0.40 -23.71
CA ARG A 44 -17.51 -0.35 -25.18
C ARG A 44 -16.29 -1.05 -25.76
N GLU A 45 -15.12 -0.78 -25.18
CA GLU A 45 -13.83 -1.27 -25.68
C GLU A 45 -13.53 -2.71 -25.24
N ARG A 46 -14.09 -3.15 -24.13
CA ARG A 46 -13.93 -4.51 -23.58
C ARG A 46 -12.46 -4.91 -23.46
N PRO A 47 -11.64 -4.17 -22.73
CA PRO A 47 -10.25 -4.55 -22.53
C PRO A 47 -10.16 -5.91 -21.82
N ASP A 48 -9.10 -6.66 -22.12
CA ASP A 48 -8.83 -7.94 -21.47
C ASP A 48 -8.48 -7.77 -19.98
N PHE A 49 -7.79 -6.68 -19.64
CA PHE A 49 -7.32 -6.39 -18.28
C PHE A 49 -7.55 -4.93 -17.94
N LEU A 50 -7.78 -4.68 -16.64
CA LEU A 50 -7.76 -3.34 -16.04
C LEU A 50 -6.67 -3.24 -14.99
N LEU A 51 -5.96 -2.11 -15.01
CA LEU A 51 -4.98 -1.73 -14.00
C LEU A 51 -5.44 -0.47 -13.29
N MET A 52 -5.69 -0.57 -11.99
CA MET A 52 -6.09 0.55 -11.15
C MET A 52 -4.89 1.16 -10.45
N TRP A 53 -4.69 2.46 -10.67
CA TRP A 53 -3.65 3.26 -10.02
C TRP A 53 -4.29 4.45 -9.31
N GLY A 54 -5.02 4.16 -8.24
CA GLY A 54 -5.83 5.13 -7.51
C GLY A 54 -5.73 4.93 -5.99
N TRP A 55 -6.55 5.66 -5.26
CA TRP A 55 -6.65 5.56 -3.79
C TRP A 55 -8.03 6.00 -3.30
N GLY A 56 -8.38 5.61 -2.07
CA GLY A 56 -9.57 6.06 -1.37
C GLY A 56 -10.86 5.73 -2.09
N VAL A 57 -11.80 6.67 -2.07
CA VAL A 57 -13.12 6.52 -2.70
C VAL A 57 -13.06 6.20 -4.19
N MET A 58 -11.98 6.57 -4.87
CA MET A 58 -11.73 6.23 -6.27
C MET A 58 -11.74 4.73 -6.51
N ASN A 59 -11.13 3.96 -5.61
CA ASN A 59 -11.12 2.49 -5.66
C ASN A 59 -12.52 1.92 -5.47
N GLN A 60 -13.26 2.43 -4.47
CA GLN A 60 -14.62 1.96 -4.16
C GLN A 60 -15.58 2.16 -5.34
N VAL A 61 -15.53 3.34 -5.95
CA VAL A 61 -16.35 3.64 -7.15
C VAL A 61 -15.95 2.74 -8.31
N ALA A 62 -14.64 2.53 -8.52
CA ALA A 62 -14.16 1.64 -9.58
C ALA A 62 -14.66 0.21 -9.41
N MET A 63 -14.63 -0.34 -8.18
CA MET A 63 -15.16 -1.68 -7.89
C MET A 63 -16.65 -1.77 -8.19
N GLN A 64 -17.42 -0.77 -7.74
CA GLN A 64 -18.86 -0.74 -7.96
C GLN A 64 -19.22 -0.64 -9.44
N GLU A 65 -18.54 0.22 -10.18
CA GLU A 65 -18.79 0.38 -11.62
C GLU A 65 -18.35 -0.85 -12.42
N ALA A 66 -17.22 -1.48 -12.06
CA ALA A 66 -16.79 -2.75 -12.65
C ALA A 66 -17.87 -3.83 -12.47
N SER A 67 -18.42 -3.95 -11.28
CA SER A 67 -19.52 -4.86 -10.97
C SER A 67 -20.78 -4.53 -11.79
N ASN A 68 -21.15 -3.25 -11.91
CA ASN A 68 -22.31 -2.80 -12.66
C ASN A 68 -22.26 -3.19 -14.14
N ILE A 69 -21.07 -3.13 -14.75
CA ILE A 69 -20.87 -3.55 -16.14
C ILE A 69 -20.53 -5.05 -16.30
N ARG A 70 -20.46 -5.79 -15.20
CA ARG A 70 -20.05 -7.20 -15.13
C ARG A 70 -18.67 -7.44 -15.71
N PHE A 71 -17.71 -6.57 -15.40
CA PHE A 71 -16.32 -6.78 -15.75
C PHE A 71 -15.77 -7.98 -14.96
N PRO A 72 -14.98 -8.89 -15.57
CA PRO A 72 -14.37 -10.02 -14.87
C PRO A 72 -13.39 -9.51 -13.81
N MET A 73 -13.73 -9.59 -12.54
CA MET A 73 -12.93 -9.03 -11.45
C MET A 73 -11.57 -9.70 -11.29
N GLU A 74 -11.41 -10.94 -11.73
CA GLU A 74 -10.14 -11.67 -11.81
C GLU A 74 -9.14 -11.03 -12.77
N ASN A 75 -9.59 -10.19 -13.69
CA ASN A 75 -8.79 -9.42 -14.65
C ASN A 75 -8.62 -7.95 -14.24
N PHE A 76 -9.06 -7.59 -13.04
CA PHE A 76 -8.92 -6.26 -12.48
C PHE A 76 -7.83 -6.25 -11.41
N TYR A 77 -6.79 -5.47 -11.65
CA TYR A 77 -5.58 -5.43 -10.82
C TYR A 77 -5.39 -4.03 -10.24
N GLY A 78 -5.18 -3.96 -8.94
CA GLY A 78 -4.76 -2.75 -8.26
C GLY A 78 -3.27 -2.73 -7.96
N ILE A 79 -2.72 -1.54 -7.81
CA ILE A 79 -1.33 -1.34 -7.43
C ILE A 79 -1.28 -0.44 -6.21
N TRP A 80 -0.47 -0.82 -5.21
CA TRP A 80 -0.18 -0.02 -4.01
C TRP A 80 -1.45 0.45 -3.27
N TRP A 81 -1.80 1.75 -3.36
CA TRP A 81 -2.98 2.33 -2.70
C TRP A 81 -4.31 1.71 -3.16
N SER A 82 -4.34 1.15 -4.35
CA SER A 82 -5.51 0.41 -4.84
C SER A 82 -5.63 -1.00 -4.26
N GLY A 83 -4.69 -1.41 -3.41
CA GLY A 83 -4.68 -2.72 -2.74
C GLY A 83 -4.92 -2.64 -1.24
N THR A 84 -5.42 -1.51 -0.72
CA THR A 84 -5.68 -1.37 0.72
C THR A 84 -7.05 -1.92 1.08
N GLU A 85 -7.13 -2.71 2.16
CA GLU A 85 -8.36 -3.37 2.60
C GLU A 85 -9.45 -2.37 3.00
N ILE A 86 -9.05 -1.17 3.42
CA ILE A 86 -9.97 -0.10 3.82
C ILE A 86 -10.59 0.62 2.61
N ASP A 87 -9.94 0.57 1.45
CA ASP A 87 -10.38 1.23 0.22
C ASP A 87 -11.11 0.27 -0.73
N VAL A 88 -10.89 -1.02 -0.59
CA VAL A 88 -11.54 -2.05 -1.40
C VAL A 88 -12.83 -2.48 -0.72
N LEU A 89 -13.95 -2.36 -1.42
CA LEU A 89 -15.25 -2.75 -0.89
C LEU A 89 -15.29 -4.25 -0.57
N PRO A 90 -15.72 -4.63 0.63
CA PRO A 90 -15.89 -6.03 0.98
C PRO A 90 -17.06 -6.66 0.19
N GLY A 91 -17.03 -7.99 0.06
CA GLY A 91 -18.12 -8.76 -0.53
C GLY A 91 -18.04 -8.91 -2.05
N MET A 92 -19.21 -9.07 -2.67
CA MET A 92 -19.31 -9.48 -4.08
C MET A 92 -18.71 -8.48 -5.08
N ALA A 93 -18.71 -7.19 -4.76
CA ALA A 93 -18.20 -6.16 -5.68
C ALA A 93 -16.69 -6.26 -5.90
N SER A 94 -15.94 -6.80 -4.95
CA SER A 94 -14.48 -6.96 -5.04
C SER A 94 -14.00 -8.41 -5.19
N HIS A 95 -14.91 -9.36 -5.23
CA HIS A 95 -14.53 -10.77 -5.33
C HIS A 95 -13.79 -11.08 -6.62
N GLY A 96 -12.57 -11.59 -6.50
CA GLY A 96 -11.67 -11.87 -7.63
C GLY A 96 -10.68 -10.74 -7.93
N TYR A 97 -10.89 -9.51 -7.44
CA TYR A 97 -9.94 -8.42 -7.55
C TYR A 97 -8.60 -8.78 -6.89
N LYS A 98 -7.53 -8.41 -7.55
CA LYS A 98 -6.17 -8.67 -7.08
C LYS A 98 -5.41 -7.36 -6.97
N ALA A 99 -4.51 -7.26 -6.00
CA ALA A 99 -3.66 -6.08 -5.91
C ALA A 99 -2.21 -6.48 -5.62
N ALA A 100 -1.28 -5.83 -6.32
CA ALA A 100 0.13 -5.91 -6.01
C ALA A 100 0.49 -4.87 -4.95
N ASN A 101 1.15 -5.32 -3.90
CA ASN A 101 1.63 -4.47 -2.82
C ASN A 101 3.03 -4.92 -2.40
N PHE A 102 3.80 -4.04 -1.76
CA PHE A 102 5.12 -4.36 -1.23
C PHE A 102 5.13 -4.45 0.29
N SER A 103 3.97 -4.37 0.92
CA SER A 103 3.80 -4.62 2.35
C SER A 103 2.89 -5.82 2.53
N VAL A 104 3.21 -6.65 3.52
CA VAL A 104 2.38 -7.81 3.86
C VAL A 104 1.13 -7.42 4.64
N VAL A 105 0.13 -8.26 4.59
CA VAL A 105 -1.10 -8.17 5.39
C VAL A 105 -1.08 -9.20 6.51
N GLY A 106 -1.93 -9.00 7.50
CA GLY A 106 -2.07 -9.90 8.64
C GLY A 106 -1.33 -9.42 9.87
N SER A 107 -1.61 -10.06 10.98
CA SER A 107 -1.07 -9.76 12.31
C SER A 107 -0.24 -10.92 12.90
N ASP A 108 0.20 -11.83 12.05
CA ASP A 108 0.99 -13.00 12.46
C ASP A 108 2.50 -12.66 12.55
N PHE A 109 2.79 -11.62 13.35
CA PHE A 109 4.16 -11.15 13.63
C PHE A 109 4.31 -10.95 15.14
N ALA A 110 5.46 -11.33 15.70
CA ALA A 110 5.72 -11.24 17.14
C ALA A 110 5.55 -9.82 17.71
N ILE A 111 5.77 -8.77 16.91
CA ILE A 111 5.55 -7.39 17.32
C ILE A 111 4.11 -7.13 17.76
N TYR A 112 3.13 -7.90 17.27
CA TYR A 112 1.73 -7.72 17.66
C TYR A 112 1.46 -8.15 19.11
N ASP A 113 2.19 -9.11 19.64
CA ASP A 113 2.12 -9.48 21.07
C ASP A 113 2.59 -8.32 21.95
N ASP A 114 3.68 -7.66 21.55
CA ASP A 114 4.19 -6.47 22.25
C ASP A 114 3.24 -5.28 22.12
N LEU A 115 2.67 -5.05 20.94
CA LEU A 115 1.67 -4.01 20.73
C LEU A 115 0.43 -4.25 21.58
N GLN A 116 -0.08 -5.47 21.63
CA GLN A 116 -1.21 -5.83 22.45
C GLN A 116 -0.92 -5.51 23.92
N LYS A 117 0.17 -6.06 24.44
CA LYS A 117 0.56 -5.94 25.88
C LYS A 117 0.93 -4.53 26.30
N HIS A 118 1.66 -3.80 25.47
CA HIS A 118 2.29 -2.53 25.86
C HIS A 118 1.56 -1.29 25.37
N VAL A 119 0.67 -1.42 24.40
CA VAL A 119 -0.06 -0.29 23.79
C VAL A 119 -1.57 -0.46 23.95
N ILE A 120 -2.14 -1.56 23.42
CA ILE A 120 -3.60 -1.74 23.35
C ILE A 120 -4.18 -1.99 24.75
N ASP A 121 -3.66 -2.95 25.50
CA ASP A 121 -4.13 -3.29 26.85
C ASP A 121 -3.96 -2.13 27.86
N LYS A 122 -3.07 -1.20 27.55
CA LYS A 122 -2.85 0.02 28.36
C LYS A 122 -3.68 1.22 27.90
N GLY A 123 -4.51 1.06 26.87
CA GLY A 123 -5.33 2.15 26.35
C GLY A 123 -4.52 3.28 25.69
N LEU A 124 -3.30 3.00 25.22
CA LEU A 124 -2.43 3.98 24.56
C LEU A 124 -2.61 4.03 23.05
N ALA A 125 -3.39 3.08 22.47
CA ALA A 125 -3.67 3.04 21.05
C ALA A 125 -4.61 4.19 20.65
N ALA A 126 -4.31 4.82 19.51
CA ALA A 126 -5.24 5.73 18.86
C ALA A 126 -6.23 4.93 18.02
N GLY A 127 -7.53 5.14 18.23
CA GLY A 127 -8.60 4.49 17.47
C GLY A 127 -9.05 3.14 18.01
N THR A 128 -9.86 2.43 17.25
CA THR A 128 -10.58 1.21 17.68
C THR A 128 -9.83 -0.09 17.46
N GLY A 129 -8.63 -0.05 16.88
CA GLY A 129 -7.90 -1.26 16.47
C GLY A 129 -8.48 -1.99 15.24
N ALA A 130 -9.51 -1.46 14.60
CA ALA A 130 -10.20 -2.12 13.49
C ALA A 130 -9.31 -2.39 12.27
N ASN A 131 -8.22 -1.65 12.11
CA ASN A 131 -7.29 -1.77 10.98
C ASN A 131 -5.97 -2.48 11.35
N VAL A 132 -5.88 -3.05 12.55
CA VAL A 132 -4.71 -3.84 12.98
C VAL A 132 -4.51 -5.00 12.02
N GLY A 133 -3.30 -5.16 11.50
CA GLY A 133 -2.95 -6.18 10.51
C GLY A 133 -3.27 -5.82 9.06
N SER A 134 -3.90 -4.66 8.80
CA SER A 134 -4.05 -4.19 7.41
C SER A 134 -2.70 -3.80 6.80
N VAL A 135 -2.63 -3.79 5.46
CA VAL A 135 -1.40 -3.41 4.74
C VAL A 135 -0.89 -2.02 5.15
N ILE A 136 -1.80 -1.07 5.38
CA ILE A 136 -1.43 0.30 5.80
C ILE A 136 -0.94 0.33 7.24
N TYR A 137 -1.56 -0.45 8.14
CA TYR A 137 -1.11 -0.58 9.53
C TYR A 137 0.32 -1.16 9.58
N ASN A 138 0.55 -2.25 8.84
CA ASN A 138 1.86 -2.90 8.75
C ASN A 138 2.94 -1.98 8.16
N ARG A 139 2.59 -1.13 7.21
CA ARG A 139 3.50 -0.08 6.72
C ARG A 139 3.87 0.93 7.81
N GLY A 140 2.90 1.29 8.66
CA GLY A 140 3.17 2.13 9.84
C GLY A 140 4.14 1.47 10.81
N LEU A 141 3.97 0.17 11.09
CA LEU A 141 4.90 -0.60 11.91
C LEU A 141 6.30 -0.67 11.28
N TYR A 142 6.38 -0.93 9.99
CA TYR A 142 7.64 -0.93 9.25
C TYR A 142 8.37 0.42 9.36
N ALA A 143 7.65 1.54 9.16
CA ALA A 143 8.23 2.87 9.30
C ALA A 143 8.75 3.13 10.74
N GLY A 144 7.99 2.69 11.74
CA GLY A 144 8.41 2.74 13.15
C GLY A 144 9.67 1.90 13.42
N MET A 145 9.75 0.70 12.86
CA MET A 145 10.91 -0.18 12.94
C MET A 145 12.15 0.46 12.32
N VAL A 146 12.03 1.00 11.11
CA VAL A 146 13.12 1.72 10.42
C VAL A 146 13.62 2.90 11.27
N ALA A 147 12.72 3.68 11.84
CA ALA A 147 13.08 4.79 12.71
C ALA A 147 13.80 4.32 13.98
N ALA A 148 13.33 3.25 14.61
CA ALA A 148 13.97 2.67 15.80
C ALA A 148 15.38 2.13 15.51
N GLU A 149 15.57 1.44 14.39
CA GLU A 149 16.90 0.98 13.98
C GLU A 149 17.84 2.14 13.64
N ALA A 150 17.34 3.20 13.00
CA ALA A 150 18.15 4.38 12.72
C ALA A 150 18.61 5.08 14.03
N VAL A 151 17.73 5.16 15.04
CA VAL A 151 18.10 5.67 16.36
C VAL A 151 19.19 4.80 17.01
N ARG A 152 19.02 3.47 17.00
CA ARG A 152 20.03 2.53 17.53
C ARG A 152 21.37 2.69 16.84
N ASN A 153 21.37 2.82 15.52
CA ASN A 153 22.58 3.06 14.73
C ASN A 153 23.24 4.38 15.10
N ALA A 154 22.46 5.47 15.17
CA ALA A 154 22.96 6.78 15.57
C ALA A 154 23.61 6.75 16.96
N GLN A 155 22.93 6.14 17.93
CA GLN A 155 23.45 5.96 19.29
C GLN A 155 24.75 5.15 19.28
N SER A 156 24.82 4.09 18.49
CA SER A 156 26.03 3.25 18.38
C SER A 156 27.20 3.98 17.74
N ILE A 157 26.95 4.74 16.65
CA ILE A 157 27.98 5.49 15.94
C ILE A 157 28.58 6.58 16.82
N HIS A 158 27.73 7.31 17.53
CA HIS A 158 28.13 8.50 18.28
C HIS A 158 28.41 8.22 19.77
N GLY A 159 28.09 7.02 20.26
CA GLY A 159 28.34 6.63 21.67
C GLY A 159 27.50 7.43 22.68
N VAL A 160 26.32 7.92 22.30
CA VAL A 160 25.44 8.76 23.13
C VAL A 160 24.04 8.20 23.20
N ALA A 161 23.30 8.49 24.28
CA ALA A 161 21.90 8.12 24.41
C ALA A 161 20.98 9.13 23.68
N ASP A 162 21.28 10.40 23.85
CA ASP A 162 20.50 11.49 23.25
C ASP A 162 21.09 11.85 21.90
N ILE A 163 20.26 11.79 20.84
CA ILE A 163 20.70 12.03 19.48
C ILE A 163 20.15 13.37 18.93
N THR A 164 20.93 14.03 18.12
CA THR A 164 20.52 15.21 17.36
C THR A 164 19.96 14.80 15.99
N ALA A 165 19.35 15.75 15.29
CA ALA A 165 18.87 15.53 13.92
C ALA A 165 20.02 15.15 12.95
N ALA A 166 21.22 15.68 13.14
CA ALA A 166 22.39 15.31 12.34
C ALA A 166 22.81 13.85 12.60
N MET A 167 22.88 13.45 13.87
CA MET A 167 23.18 12.07 14.25
C MET A 167 22.10 11.09 13.75
N MET A 168 20.81 11.48 13.75
CA MET A 168 19.74 10.68 13.19
C MET A 168 19.93 10.44 11.69
N ARG A 169 20.40 11.43 10.95
CA ARG A 169 20.75 11.29 9.52
C ARG A 169 21.86 10.25 9.34
N ASP A 170 22.95 10.33 10.14
CA ASP A 170 24.05 9.37 10.08
C ASP A 170 23.52 7.94 10.38
N GLY A 171 22.58 7.81 11.32
CA GLY A 171 21.92 6.55 11.64
C GLY A 171 21.09 6.00 10.48
N LEU A 172 20.38 6.85 9.74
CA LEU A 172 19.63 6.49 8.54
C LEU A 172 20.56 6.11 7.37
N ASP A 173 21.59 6.91 7.13
CA ASP A 173 22.55 6.68 6.03
C ASP A 173 23.33 5.37 6.20
N SER A 174 23.53 4.93 7.45
CA SER A 174 24.19 3.66 7.80
C SER A 174 23.23 2.48 7.96
N LEU A 175 21.94 2.68 7.73
CA LEU A 175 20.91 1.68 7.99
C LEU A 175 21.08 0.45 7.10
N ASN A 176 21.11 -0.72 7.73
CA ASN A 176 21.05 -2.01 7.06
C ASN A 176 19.92 -2.84 7.68
N MET A 177 18.83 -2.98 6.95
CA MET A 177 17.66 -3.77 7.35
C MET A 177 17.87 -5.23 6.94
N ASP A 178 18.72 -5.93 7.67
CA ASP A 178 18.94 -7.37 7.50
C ASP A 178 17.94 -8.23 8.31
N ASN A 179 18.01 -9.54 8.14
CA ASN A 179 17.15 -10.47 8.86
C ASN A 179 17.26 -10.36 10.38
N ALA A 180 18.43 -9.95 10.91
CA ALA A 180 18.61 -9.75 12.33
C ALA A 180 17.88 -8.49 12.83
N ALA A 181 17.84 -7.42 12.01
CA ALA A 181 17.07 -6.22 12.31
C ALA A 181 15.55 -6.52 12.30
N TYR A 182 15.05 -7.27 11.32
CA TYR A 182 13.66 -7.72 11.30
C TYR A 182 13.30 -8.59 12.51
N ALA A 183 14.14 -9.58 12.84
CA ALA A 183 13.91 -10.46 13.97
C ALA A 183 13.90 -9.70 15.31
N ARG A 184 14.84 -8.75 15.49
CA ARG A 184 14.96 -7.91 16.69
C ARG A 184 13.72 -7.04 16.94
N ASN A 185 13.00 -6.67 15.87
CA ASN A 185 11.80 -5.88 15.93
C ASN A 185 10.50 -6.73 15.83
N GLY A 186 10.61 -8.05 15.91
CA GLY A 186 9.44 -8.93 15.87
C GLY A 186 8.71 -8.96 14.53
N MET A 187 9.41 -8.66 13.42
CA MET A 187 8.85 -8.57 12.06
C MET A 187 9.52 -9.54 11.09
N THR A 188 9.93 -10.71 11.56
CA THR A 188 10.50 -11.75 10.70
C THR A 188 9.53 -12.16 9.60
N GLY A 189 9.97 -12.13 8.35
CA GLY A 189 9.15 -12.48 7.20
C GLY A 189 8.29 -11.34 6.63
N PHE A 190 8.49 -10.12 7.15
CA PHE A 190 7.82 -8.90 6.66
C PHE A 190 8.31 -8.48 5.27
#